data_30ebe068099c01f77a95d6b5d6c2f85e
#
_entry.id   30ebe068099c01f77a95d6b5d6c2f85e
#
_cell.length_a   1.000
_cell.length_b   1.000
_cell.length_c   1.000
_cell.angle_alpha   90.00
_cell.angle_beta   90.00
_cell.angle_gamma   90.00
#
_symmetry.space_group_name_H-M   'P 1'
#
loop_
_entity.id
_entity.type
_entity.pdbx_description
1 polymer ?
#
loop_
_entity_poly.entity_id
_entity_poly.type
_entity_poly.pdbx_seq_one_letter_code
_entity_poly.pdbx_strand_id
1 'polypeptide(L)'
;MAAISRREFFKQAGADAAVAGFLVSGAAVTLKANPLGLPIGSQTYPHRSMISDGNFPGLLKTLADIGVQRIELCSALGYKEFASLADGKQVRKIIADHGLQCESAHFSMRELRETQDKSIAWAKDIGITQMITATLGAGNTPTMDDVKKAADEYNKIAAVAAKADIVQGLHNEGFELSEVDGKRTYDILFDLLDPKLVKFQFQMSTIGRGFVAAEYFTKYPGRFISMHLQDVDLNATPPPPPPAPAGEPARGGGGGRGRGRGVGTSVGKGSIDWVKTFQAAKVGGVKNYFVEQNMDLTKESVAFLKTLKV
;
A
#
# COMPACT_ATOMS: atom_id res chain seq x y z
N MET A 1 30.28 -8.46 -38.79
CA MET A 1 29.17 -8.56 -37.80
C MET A 1 28.00 -7.74 -38.40
N ALA A 2 26.94 -8.42 -38.80
CA ALA A 2 25.77 -7.80 -39.42
C ALA A 2 24.88 -7.17 -38.35
N ALA A 3 24.49 -5.92 -38.55
CA ALA A 3 23.61 -5.20 -37.62
C ALA A 3 22.19 -5.76 -37.72
N ILE A 4 21.67 -6.20 -36.60
CA ILE A 4 20.27 -6.69 -36.47
C ILE A 4 19.33 -5.49 -36.62
N SER A 5 18.33 -5.61 -37.51
CA SER A 5 17.38 -4.53 -37.75
C SER A 5 16.42 -4.35 -36.58
N ARG A 6 15.93 -3.10 -36.34
CA ARG A 6 14.94 -2.82 -35.28
C ARG A 6 13.71 -3.73 -35.33
N ARG A 7 13.34 -4.20 -36.51
CA ARG A 7 12.16 -5.07 -36.70
C ARG A 7 12.40 -6.52 -36.23
N GLU A 8 13.64 -6.99 -36.32
CA GLU A 8 14.04 -8.32 -35.81
C GLU A 8 14.25 -8.30 -34.32
N PHE A 9 14.74 -7.21 -33.73
CA PHE A 9 14.82 -7.02 -32.28
C PHE A 9 13.44 -7.10 -31.60
N PHE A 10 12.41 -6.46 -32.18
CA PHE A 10 11.04 -6.54 -31.63
C PHE A 10 10.36 -7.90 -31.84
N LYS A 11 10.76 -8.68 -32.82
CA LYS A 11 10.26 -10.06 -32.99
C LYS A 11 10.87 -11.04 -31.99
N GLN A 12 12.13 -10.87 -31.60
CA GLN A 12 12.78 -11.68 -30.57
C GLN A 12 12.36 -11.29 -29.14
N ALA A 13 12.12 -10.00 -28.86
CA ALA A 13 11.61 -9.56 -27.56
C ALA A 13 10.14 -9.96 -27.28
N GLY A 14 9.39 -10.38 -28.31
CA GLY A 14 8.01 -10.84 -28.17
C GLY A 14 7.85 -12.35 -27.91
N ALA A 15 8.93 -13.12 -27.95
CA ALA A 15 8.87 -14.58 -27.82
C ALA A 15 9.20 -15.13 -26.42
N ASP A 16 9.81 -14.31 -25.55
CA ASP A 16 10.26 -14.75 -24.21
C ASP A 16 9.34 -14.34 -23.05
N ALA A 17 8.14 -13.82 -23.35
CA ALA A 17 7.08 -13.67 -22.36
C ALA A 17 6.24 -14.95 -22.28
N ALA A 18 6.87 -16.07 -21.99
CA ALA A 18 6.17 -17.29 -21.56
C ALA A 18 5.67 -17.07 -20.14
N VAL A 19 4.47 -16.49 -20.02
CA VAL A 19 3.63 -16.60 -18.82
C VAL A 19 3.40 -18.09 -18.60
N ALA A 20 4.01 -18.64 -17.55
CA ALA A 20 3.68 -19.97 -17.07
C ALA A 20 2.22 -19.95 -16.60
N GLY A 21 1.30 -20.28 -17.50
CA GLY A 21 -0.11 -20.45 -17.21
C GLY A 21 -0.31 -21.66 -16.33
N PHE A 22 -0.63 -21.45 -15.06
CA PHE A 22 -1.32 -22.43 -14.26
C PHE A 22 -2.76 -22.51 -14.79
N LEU A 23 -3.04 -23.52 -15.61
CA LEU A 23 -4.39 -23.92 -15.97
C LEU A 23 -5.06 -24.51 -14.71
N VAL A 24 -5.74 -23.68 -13.94
CA VAL A 24 -6.80 -24.12 -13.05
C VAL A 24 -8.08 -24.09 -13.88
N SER A 25 -8.71 -25.27 -14.01
CA SER A 25 -9.93 -25.52 -14.76
C SER A 25 -11.07 -24.57 -14.39
N GLY A 26 -11.57 -23.85 -15.38
CA GLY A 26 -12.98 -23.54 -15.57
C GLY A 26 -13.64 -22.54 -14.64
N ALA A 27 -13.34 -21.26 -14.79
CA ALA A 27 -14.30 -20.17 -14.93
C ALA A 27 -13.53 -19.00 -15.55
N ALA A 28 -13.83 -18.65 -16.77
CA ALA A 28 -13.43 -17.36 -17.32
C ALA A 28 -14.12 -16.28 -16.48
N VAL A 29 -13.43 -15.78 -15.45
CA VAL A 29 -13.83 -14.55 -14.78
C VAL A 29 -13.67 -13.47 -15.83
N THR A 30 -14.76 -13.07 -16.45
CA THR A 30 -14.84 -11.84 -17.21
C THR A 30 -14.42 -10.75 -16.24
N LEU A 31 -13.18 -10.28 -16.34
CA LEU A 31 -12.69 -9.10 -15.64
C LEU A 31 -13.57 -7.94 -16.09
N LYS A 32 -14.67 -7.70 -15.38
CA LYS A 32 -15.39 -6.43 -15.47
C LYS A 32 -14.35 -5.36 -15.21
N ALA A 33 -14.39 -4.29 -15.98
CA ALA A 33 -13.36 -3.28 -16.07
C ALA A 33 -13.07 -2.60 -14.72
N ASN A 34 -12.25 -3.25 -13.88
CA ASN A 34 -11.68 -2.64 -12.70
C ASN A 34 -10.77 -1.49 -13.15
N PRO A 35 -10.63 -0.42 -12.37
CA PRO A 35 -9.69 0.66 -12.67
C PRO A 35 -8.30 0.13 -13.02
N LEU A 36 -7.70 0.64 -14.10
CA LEU A 36 -6.41 0.20 -14.65
C LEU A 36 -6.37 -1.26 -15.13
N GLY A 37 -7.48 -1.99 -15.14
CA GLY A 37 -7.49 -3.44 -15.41
C GLY A 37 -6.85 -4.27 -14.27
N LEU A 38 -6.62 -3.68 -13.10
CA LEU A 38 -5.98 -4.34 -11.96
C LEU A 38 -7.03 -4.94 -11.01
N PRO A 39 -6.69 -6.04 -10.29
CA PRO A 39 -7.54 -6.60 -9.24
C PRO A 39 -7.87 -5.57 -8.14
N ILE A 40 -9.13 -5.54 -7.69
CA ILE A 40 -9.52 -4.72 -6.54
C ILE A 40 -8.93 -5.32 -5.28
N GLY A 41 -8.12 -4.54 -4.56
CA GLY A 41 -7.47 -4.93 -3.33
C GLY A 41 -8.12 -4.37 -2.08
N SER A 42 -7.86 -5.01 -0.93
CA SER A 42 -8.18 -4.49 0.41
C SER A 42 -6.99 -4.65 1.34
N GLN A 43 -6.64 -3.58 2.05
CA GLN A 43 -5.70 -3.63 3.16
C GLN A 43 -6.39 -4.23 4.39
N THR A 44 -5.72 -5.14 5.10
CA THR A 44 -6.33 -5.91 6.19
C THR A 44 -6.20 -5.27 7.58
N TYR A 45 -5.39 -4.21 7.72
CA TYR A 45 -5.19 -3.54 9.01
C TYR A 45 -6.48 -2.96 9.62
N PRO A 46 -7.43 -2.36 8.86
CA PRO A 46 -8.71 -1.94 9.43
C PRO A 46 -9.54 -3.09 10.02
N HIS A 47 -9.27 -4.31 9.60
CA HIS A 47 -9.96 -5.54 10.02
C HIS A 47 -9.14 -6.40 11.00
N ARG A 48 -8.06 -5.87 11.57
CA ARG A 48 -7.08 -6.60 12.40
C ARG A 48 -7.68 -7.29 13.62
N SER A 49 -8.80 -6.80 14.15
CA SER A 49 -9.50 -7.48 15.26
C SER A 49 -9.96 -8.88 14.86
N MET A 50 -10.51 -9.06 13.65
CA MET A 50 -10.89 -10.40 13.18
C MET A 50 -9.69 -11.34 13.07
N ILE A 51 -8.50 -10.81 12.74
CA ILE A 51 -7.26 -11.59 12.65
C ILE A 51 -6.76 -11.97 14.06
N SER A 52 -6.72 -11.01 14.98
CA SER A 52 -6.31 -11.26 16.37
C SER A 52 -7.25 -12.23 17.10
N ASP A 53 -8.53 -12.24 16.74
CA ASP A 53 -9.55 -13.15 17.28
C ASP A 53 -9.52 -14.54 16.61
N GLY A 54 -8.53 -14.80 15.74
CA GLY A 54 -8.36 -16.10 15.07
C GLY A 54 -9.30 -16.35 13.88
N ASN A 55 -10.03 -15.34 13.43
CA ASN A 55 -11.01 -15.46 12.35
C ASN A 55 -10.48 -14.91 11.00
N PHE A 56 -9.20 -15.16 10.68
CA PHE A 56 -8.62 -14.77 9.39
C PHE A 56 -9.35 -15.37 8.18
N PRO A 57 -9.73 -16.68 8.16
CA PRO A 57 -10.52 -17.24 7.06
C PRO A 57 -11.88 -16.56 6.87
N GLY A 58 -12.58 -16.21 7.95
CA GLY A 58 -13.85 -15.50 7.89
C GLY A 58 -13.72 -14.10 7.31
N LEU A 59 -12.63 -13.39 7.62
CA LEU A 59 -12.30 -12.11 6.98
C LEU A 59 -12.10 -12.28 5.47
N LEU A 60 -11.27 -13.25 5.05
CA LEU A 60 -10.99 -13.50 3.64
C LEU A 60 -12.26 -13.85 2.86
N LYS A 61 -13.11 -14.71 3.43
CA LYS A 61 -14.40 -15.03 2.84
C LYS A 61 -15.25 -13.77 2.64
N THR A 62 -15.37 -12.92 3.66
CA THR A 62 -16.15 -11.68 3.58
C THR A 62 -15.62 -10.74 2.49
N LEU A 63 -14.30 -10.58 2.41
CA LEU A 63 -13.67 -9.75 1.39
C LEU A 63 -13.88 -10.32 -0.03
N ALA A 64 -13.74 -11.63 -0.21
CA ALA A 64 -13.99 -12.30 -1.48
C ALA A 64 -15.45 -12.15 -1.92
N ASP A 65 -16.40 -12.36 -1.02
CA ASP A 65 -17.84 -12.26 -1.29
C ASP A 65 -18.26 -10.87 -1.82
N ILE A 66 -17.63 -9.80 -1.32
CA ILE A 66 -17.90 -8.43 -1.83
C ILE A 66 -17.14 -8.12 -3.13
N GLY A 67 -16.23 -9.00 -3.55
CA GLY A 67 -15.50 -8.93 -4.82
C GLY A 67 -14.11 -8.33 -4.74
N VAL A 68 -13.50 -8.32 -3.57
CA VAL A 68 -12.06 -8.16 -3.41
C VAL A 68 -11.37 -9.37 -4.04
N GLN A 69 -10.26 -9.14 -4.73
CA GLN A 69 -9.49 -10.16 -5.43
C GLN A 69 -8.06 -10.26 -4.90
N ARG A 70 -7.61 -9.22 -4.19
CA ARG A 70 -6.25 -9.12 -3.64
C ARG A 70 -6.31 -8.52 -2.24
N ILE A 71 -5.44 -8.99 -1.36
CA ILE A 71 -5.27 -8.38 -0.03
C ILE A 71 -3.85 -7.86 0.14
N GLU A 72 -3.71 -6.89 1.03
CA GLU A 72 -2.44 -6.48 1.59
C GLU A 72 -2.44 -6.78 3.08
N LEU A 73 -1.42 -7.46 3.57
CA LEU A 73 -1.27 -7.84 4.98
C LEU A 73 -0.46 -6.79 5.77
N CYS A 74 -0.38 -7.00 7.08
CA CYS A 74 0.73 -6.53 7.89
C CYS A 74 1.54 -7.74 8.36
N SER A 75 2.85 -7.54 8.54
CA SER A 75 3.76 -8.61 8.95
C SER A 75 3.41 -9.18 10.32
N ALA A 76 3.40 -10.50 10.43
CA ALA A 76 3.21 -11.20 11.69
C ALA A 76 4.35 -10.93 12.72
N LEU A 77 5.50 -10.47 12.25
CA LEU A 77 6.67 -10.20 13.09
C LEU A 77 6.67 -8.76 13.64
N GLY A 78 6.07 -7.82 12.89
CA GLY A 78 6.06 -6.39 13.23
C GLY A 78 4.77 -5.89 13.85
N TYR A 79 3.66 -6.62 13.68
CA TYR A 79 2.32 -6.19 14.10
C TYR A 79 1.67 -7.27 14.97
N LYS A 80 1.49 -6.98 16.24
CA LYS A 80 1.01 -7.94 17.26
C LYS A 80 -0.35 -8.57 16.93
N GLU A 81 -1.25 -7.81 16.28
CA GLU A 81 -2.57 -8.28 15.88
C GLU A 81 -2.50 -9.34 14.76
N PHE A 82 -1.37 -9.43 14.07
CA PHE A 82 -1.11 -10.38 13.00
C PHE A 82 -0.24 -11.56 13.43
N ALA A 83 0.15 -11.65 14.70
CA ALA A 83 1.08 -12.68 15.20
C ALA A 83 0.60 -14.13 14.93
N SER A 84 -0.72 -14.36 14.84
CA SER A 84 -1.30 -15.66 14.47
C SER A 84 -0.96 -16.09 13.03
N LEU A 85 -0.49 -15.18 12.19
CA LEU A 85 -0.11 -15.42 10.78
C LEU A 85 1.40 -15.69 10.61
N ALA A 86 2.10 -16.16 11.65
CA ALA A 86 3.54 -16.37 11.62
C ALA A 86 3.98 -17.49 10.66
N ASP A 87 3.16 -18.52 10.43
CA ASP A 87 3.43 -19.55 9.41
C ASP A 87 3.03 -19.06 8.03
N GLY A 88 3.98 -18.48 7.30
CA GLY A 88 3.74 -17.90 5.97
C GLY A 88 3.22 -18.90 4.95
N LYS A 89 3.64 -20.17 5.00
CA LYS A 89 3.18 -21.21 4.07
C LYS A 89 1.70 -21.55 4.32
N GLN A 90 1.30 -21.66 5.59
CA GLN A 90 -0.09 -21.87 5.95
C GLN A 90 -0.93 -20.65 5.54
N VAL A 91 -0.46 -19.44 5.78
CA VAL A 91 -1.12 -18.19 5.38
C VAL A 91 -1.34 -18.14 3.87
N ARG A 92 -0.30 -18.46 3.08
CA ARG A 92 -0.42 -18.56 1.61
C ARG A 92 -1.54 -19.52 1.18
N LYS A 93 -1.59 -20.70 1.82
CA LYS A 93 -2.62 -21.70 1.52
C LYS A 93 -4.01 -21.17 1.83
N ILE A 94 -4.20 -20.58 3.02
CA ILE A 94 -5.51 -20.04 3.43
C ILE A 94 -5.96 -18.95 2.46
N ILE A 95 -5.09 -18.04 2.03
CA ILE A 95 -5.40 -16.99 1.05
C ILE A 95 -5.83 -17.58 -0.28
N ALA A 96 -5.09 -18.58 -0.78
CA ALA A 96 -5.38 -19.25 -2.04
C ALA A 96 -6.70 -20.04 -2.00
N ASP A 97 -7.01 -20.72 -0.88
CA ASP A 97 -8.26 -21.46 -0.68
C ASP A 97 -9.50 -20.54 -0.75
N HIS A 98 -9.34 -19.23 -0.53
CA HIS A 98 -10.40 -18.22 -0.69
C HIS A 98 -10.37 -17.50 -2.05
N GLY A 99 -9.51 -17.94 -2.98
CA GLY A 99 -9.40 -17.35 -4.32
C GLY A 99 -8.77 -15.94 -4.34
N LEU A 100 -8.06 -15.55 -3.28
CA LEU A 100 -7.41 -14.26 -3.15
C LEU A 100 -5.91 -14.34 -3.46
N GLN A 101 -5.30 -13.18 -3.73
CA GLN A 101 -3.87 -12.99 -3.92
C GLN A 101 -3.30 -12.06 -2.86
N CYS A 102 -2.02 -12.25 -2.49
CA CYS A 102 -1.29 -11.35 -1.59
C CYS A 102 0.15 -11.19 -2.08
N GLU A 103 0.46 -10.03 -2.64
CA GLU A 103 1.79 -9.69 -3.16
C GLU A 103 2.45 -8.56 -2.37
N SER A 104 1.72 -7.95 -1.44
CA SER A 104 2.14 -6.79 -0.66
C SER A 104 1.81 -6.97 0.82
N ALA A 105 2.69 -6.49 1.69
CA ALA A 105 2.43 -6.37 3.12
C ALA A 105 3.20 -5.21 3.74
N HIS A 106 2.67 -4.66 4.84
CA HIS A 106 3.33 -3.66 5.66
C HIS A 106 4.29 -4.29 6.66
N PHE A 107 5.47 -3.68 6.78
CA PHE A 107 6.54 -4.06 7.70
C PHE A 107 6.94 -2.87 8.55
N SER A 108 7.14 -3.06 9.85
CA SER A 108 7.59 -1.98 10.72
C SER A 108 9.07 -1.70 10.55
N MET A 109 9.50 -0.44 10.67
CA MET A 109 10.94 -0.10 10.66
C MET A 109 11.73 -0.83 11.74
N ARG A 110 11.10 -1.11 12.89
CA ARG A 110 11.75 -1.87 13.98
C ARG A 110 12.11 -3.29 13.53
N GLU A 111 11.15 -4.03 12.94
CA GLU A 111 11.42 -5.41 12.48
C GLU A 111 12.46 -5.44 11.36
N LEU A 112 12.45 -4.44 10.45
CA LEU A 112 13.42 -4.36 9.37
C LEU A 112 14.85 -4.05 9.88
N ARG A 113 14.98 -3.36 11.01
CA ARG A 113 16.26 -3.16 11.70
C ARG A 113 16.74 -4.40 12.42
N GLU A 114 15.84 -5.10 13.09
CA GLU A 114 16.19 -6.17 14.04
C GLU A 114 16.18 -7.57 13.42
N THR A 115 15.28 -7.81 12.46
CA THR A 115 14.97 -9.16 11.94
C THR A 115 14.66 -9.19 10.45
N GLN A 116 15.30 -8.37 9.63
CA GLN A 116 14.98 -8.24 8.20
C GLN A 116 15.02 -9.57 7.46
N ASP A 117 16.00 -10.43 7.74
CA ASP A 117 16.12 -11.75 7.08
C ASP A 117 14.91 -12.64 7.37
N LYS A 118 14.39 -12.60 8.61
CA LYS A 118 13.17 -13.35 8.99
C LYS A 118 11.93 -12.77 8.31
N SER A 119 11.85 -11.44 8.23
CA SER A 119 10.77 -10.74 7.52
C SER A 119 10.75 -11.08 6.04
N ILE A 120 11.91 -11.14 5.39
CA ILE A 120 12.07 -11.56 4.00
C ILE A 120 11.66 -13.04 3.82
N ALA A 121 12.07 -13.93 4.73
CA ALA A 121 11.70 -15.35 4.67
C ALA A 121 10.19 -15.53 4.77
N TRP A 122 9.53 -14.86 5.74
CA TRP A 122 8.09 -14.86 5.89
C TRP A 122 7.38 -14.31 4.65
N ALA A 123 7.86 -13.20 4.09
CA ALA A 123 7.34 -12.61 2.87
C ALA A 123 7.38 -13.60 1.69
N LYS A 124 8.51 -14.29 1.51
CA LYS A 124 8.69 -15.30 0.45
C LYS A 124 7.78 -16.52 0.61
N ASP A 125 7.59 -16.99 1.85
CA ASP A 125 6.69 -18.12 2.13
C ASP A 125 5.25 -17.83 1.68
N ILE A 126 4.78 -16.59 1.85
CA ILE A 126 3.45 -16.14 1.38
C ILE A 126 3.45 -15.89 -0.14
N GLY A 127 4.55 -15.43 -0.72
CA GLY A 127 4.66 -14.97 -2.10
C GLY A 127 4.60 -13.44 -2.23
N ILE A 128 4.89 -12.71 -1.14
CA ILE A 128 4.98 -11.27 -1.12
C ILE A 128 6.24 -10.83 -1.89
N THR A 129 6.06 -9.88 -2.80
CA THR A 129 7.11 -9.26 -3.61
C THR A 129 7.29 -7.77 -3.30
N GLN A 130 6.41 -7.20 -2.48
CA GLN A 130 6.40 -5.79 -2.10
C GLN A 130 6.33 -5.67 -0.58
N MET A 131 7.43 -5.22 0.03
CA MET A 131 7.51 -4.93 1.46
C MET A 131 7.34 -3.44 1.68
N ILE A 132 6.22 -3.04 2.26
CA ILE A 132 5.87 -1.63 2.44
C ILE A 132 6.15 -1.21 3.89
N THR A 133 6.76 -0.06 4.09
CA THR A 133 6.95 0.55 5.41
C THR A 133 6.04 1.76 5.54
N ALA A 134 5.26 1.82 6.62
CA ALA A 134 4.26 2.88 6.83
C ALA A 134 4.91 4.25 7.04
N THR A 135 6.03 4.31 7.76
CA THR A 135 6.79 5.54 8.06
C THR A 135 8.22 5.21 8.44
N LEU A 136 9.18 6.08 8.08
CA LEU A 136 10.61 5.88 8.34
C LEU A 136 11.04 6.38 9.72
N GLY A 137 10.41 7.40 10.24
CA GLY A 137 10.87 8.14 11.40
C GLY A 137 9.87 8.20 12.54
N ALA A 138 10.37 8.70 13.66
CA ALA A 138 9.56 9.06 14.82
C ALA A 138 9.46 10.59 14.92
N GLY A 139 8.24 11.08 15.17
CA GLY A 139 7.99 12.49 15.39
C GLY A 139 7.55 13.25 14.14
N ASN A 140 7.05 14.47 14.39
CA ASN A 140 6.45 15.33 13.37
C ASN A 140 7.29 16.60 13.07
N THR A 141 8.46 16.71 13.68
CA THR A 141 9.36 17.86 13.57
C THR A 141 10.80 17.38 13.37
N PRO A 142 11.09 16.64 12.28
CA PRO A 142 12.45 16.18 12.02
C PRO A 142 13.35 17.33 11.61
N THR A 143 14.64 17.16 11.85
CA THR A 143 15.68 17.98 11.22
C THR A 143 16.04 17.43 9.84
N MET A 144 16.74 18.22 9.02
CA MET A 144 17.25 17.72 7.73
C MET A 144 18.19 16.52 7.92
N ASP A 145 18.98 16.50 8.99
CA ASP A 145 19.87 15.37 9.31
C ASP A 145 19.09 14.10 9.67
N ASP A 146 17.95 14.23 10.35
CA ASP A 146 17.08 13.09 10.63
C ASP A 146 16.51 12.50 9.33
N VAL A 147 16.09 13.37 8.40
CA VAL A 147 15.56 12.93 7.10
C VAL A 147 16.65 12.22 6.27
N LYS A 148 17.86 12.76 6.22
CA LYS A 148 18.99 12.13 5.52
C LYS A 148 19.36 10.78 6.13
N LYS A 149 19.48 10.70 7.46
CA LYS A 149 19.77 9.43 8.16
C LYS A 149 18.71 8.37 7.91
N ALA A 150 17.42 8.75 7.96
CA ALA A 150 16.33 7.84 7.68
C ALA A 150 16.36 7.34 6.24
N ALA A 151 16.63 8.21 5.27
CA ALA A 151 16.74 7.83 3.86
C ALA A 151 17.95 6.91 3.60
N ASP A 152 19.12 7.22 4.17
CA ASP A 152 20.33 6.39 4.05
C ASP A 152 20.12 4.99 4.64
N GLU A 153 19.47 4.90 5.80
CA GLU A 153 19.11 3.62 6.43
C GLU A 153 18.15 2.84 5.54
N TYR A 154 17.11 3.48 5.05
CA TYR A 154 16.10 2.82 4.23
C TYR A 154 16.62 2.35 2.88
N ASN A 155 17.55 3.08 2.25
CA ASN A 155 18.25 2.64 1.05
C ASN A 155 19.06 1.34 1.31
N LYS A 156 19.70 1.21 2.49
CA LYS A 156 20.42 -0.01 2.88
C LYS A 156 19.45 -1.18 3.08
N ILE A 157 18.33 -0.97 3.75
CA ILE A 157 17.26 -1.96 3.93
C ILE A 157 16.74 -2.42 2.56
N ALA A 158 16.47 -1.47 1.66
CA ALA A 158 15.98 -1.76 0.32
C ALA A 158 17.00 -2.55 -0.53
N ALA A 159 18.28 -2.26 -0.39
CA ALA A 159 19.35 -3.01 -1.07
C ALA A 159 19.43 -4.49 -0.61
N VAL A 160 19.09 -4.78 0.65
CA VAL A 160 19.00 -6.16 1.16
C VAL A 160 17.74 -6.84 0.59
N ALA A 161 16.59 -6.19 0.61
CA ALA A 161 15.35 -6.73 0.06
C ALA A 161 15.46 -7.02 -1.45
N ALA A 162 16.13 -6.15 -2.20
CA ALA A 162 16.36 -6.31 -3.64
C ALA A 162 17.16 -7.58 -3.99
N LYS A 163 18.10 -8.02 -3.15
CA LYS A 163 18.83 -9.30 -3.34
C LYS A 163 17.93 -10.54 -3.21
N ALA A 164 16.76 -10.34 -2.64
CA ALA A 164 15.73 -11.38 -2.47
C ALA A 164 14.60 -11.25 -3.49
N ASP A 165 14.76 -10.40 -4.53
CA ASP A 165 13.75 -10.07 -5.54
C ASP A 165 12.49 -9.42 -4.94
N ILE A 166 12.65 -8.66 -3.86
CA ILE A 166 11.59 -7.93 -3.18
C ILE A 166 11.80 -6.43 -3.38
N VAL A 167 10.74 -5.73 -3.76
CA VAL A 167 10.71 -4.28 -3.87
C VAL A 167 10.36 -3.68 -2.51
N GLN A 168 11.21 -2.77 -2.02
CA GLN A 168 10.91 -2.01 -0.81
C GLN A 168 10.05 -0.79 -1.18
N GLY A 169 8.95 -0.58 -0.44
CA GLY A 169 8.03 0.54 -0.66
C GLY A 169 7.89 1.42 0.59
N LEU A 170 7.76 2.72 0.39
CA LEU A 170 7.48 3.69 1.44
C LEU A 170 6.07 4.26 1.30
N HIS A 171 5.28 4.11 2.36
CA HIS A 171 3.98 4.76 2.51
C HIS A 171 4.15 6.18 3.06
N ASN A 172 3.21 7.08 2.80
CA ASN A 172 3.28 8.45 3.32
C ASN A 172 2.36 8.64 4.53
N GLU A 173 2.87 8.26 5.70
CA GLU A 173 2.20 8.44 6.98
C GLU A 173 3.18 9.05 8.01
N GLY A 174 2.69 9.82 8.97
CA GLY A 174 3.53 10.32 10.06
C GLY A 174 4.66 11.25 9.63
N PHE A 175 5.89 10.79 9.76
CA PHE A 175 7.14 11.50 9.46
C PHE A 175 7.18 12.12 8.05
N GLU A 176 6.69 11.40 7.05
CA GLU A 176 6.67 11.82 5.64
C GLU A 176 5.78 13.03 5.40
N LEU A 177 4.81 13.25 6.28
CA LEU A 177 3.87 14.37 6.19
C LEU A 177 4.33 15.63 6.93
N SER A 178 5.55 15.63 7.49
CA SER A 178 6.17 16.78 8.12
C SER A 178 6.80 17.74 7.10
N GLU A 179 7.29 18.85 7.61
CA GLU A 179 8.06 19.83 6.84
C GLU A 179 9.40 20.11 7.51
N VAL A 180 10.44 20.32 6.69
CA VAL A 180 11.78 20.67 7.10
C VAL A 180 12.25 21.84 6.22
N ASP A 181 12.67 22.93 6.83
CA ASP A 181 13.16 24.15 6.15
C ASP A 181 12.17 24.65 5.06
N GLY A 182 10.87 24.59 5.37
CA GLY A 182 9.79 25.03 4.47
C GLY A 182 9.53 24.10 3.29
N LYS A 183 10.10 22.87 3.29
CA LYS A 183 9.85 21.84 2.28
C LYS A 183 9.19 20.63 2.91
N ARG A 184 8.27 20.00 2.19
CA ARG A 184 7.65 18.74 2.62
C ARG A 184 8.70 17.63 2.70
N THR A 185 8.78 16.94 3.82
CA THR A 185 9.68 15.79 4.01
C THR A 185 9.47 14.74 2.93
N TYR A 186 8.23 14.53 2.50
CA TYR A 186 7.91 13.59 1.42
C TYR A 186 8.63 13.95 0.11
N ASP A 187 8.62 15.23 -0.30
CA ASP A 187 9.32 15.70 -1.49
C ASP A 187 10.84 15.50 -1.38
N ILE A 188 11.42 15.76 -0.18
CA ILE A 188 12.85 15.55 0.08
C ILE A 188 13.21 14.07 -0.06
N LEU A 189 12.34 13.16 0.42
CA LEU A 189 12.55 11.73 0.33
C LEU A 189 12.53 11.20 -1.11
N PHE A 190 11.79 11.82 -2.04
CA PHE A 190 11.87 11.46 -3.47
C PHE A 190 13.28 11.69 -4.05
N ASP A 191 13.99 12.69 -3.56
CA ASP A 191 15.35 13.01 -4.01
C ASP A 191 16.42 12.12 -3.34
N LEU A 192 16.20 11.72 -2.07
CA LEU A 192 17.18 10.97 -1.29
C LEU A 192 17.07 9.45 -1.43
N LEU A 193 15.88 8.92 -1.74
CA LEU A 193 15.65 7.48 -1.87
C LEU A 193 15.97 6.99 -3.28
N ASP A 194 16.82 5.95 -3.37
CA ASP A 194 17.25 5.37 -4.64
C ASP A 194 16.05 4.88 -5.48
N PRO A 195 15.80 5.44 -6.66
CA PRO A 195 14.66 5.10 -7.50
C PRO A 195 14.67 3.66 -8.04
N LYS A 196 15.81 2.99 -8.02
CA LYS A 196 15.96 1.58 -8.41
C LYS A 196 15.57 0.63 -7.29
N LEU A 197 15.75 1.04 -6.04
CA LEU A 197 15.55 0.20 -4.85
C LEU A 197 14.23 0.47 -4.15
N VAL A 198 13.81 1.75 -4.09
CA VAL A 198 12.65 2.18 -3.32
C VAL A 198 11.55 2.72 -4.24
N LYS A 199 10.36 2.19 -4.06
CA LYS A 199 9.11 2.71 -4.64
C LYS A 199 8.25 3.34 -3.55
N PHE A 200 7.15 3.97 -3.95
CA PHE A 200 6.24 4.63 -3.02
C PHE A 200 4.85 3.98 -3.09
N GLN A 201 4.19 3.93 -1.93
CA GLN A 201 2.75 3.66 -1.81
C GLN A 201 2.08 4.95 -1.34
N PHE A 202 1.06 5.42 -2.04
CA PHE A 202 0.41 6.70 -1.73
C PHE A 202 -0.85 6.51 -0.90
N GLN A 203 -0.95 7.24 0.23
CA GLN A 203 -2.16 7.29 1.05
C GLN A 203 -3.09 8.42 0.59
N MET A 204 -4.23 8.07 0.04
CA MET A 204 -5.17 9.03 -0.55
C MET A 204 -5.78 9.99 0.47
N SER A 205 -6.00 9.55 1.71
CA SER A 205 -6.58 10.41 2.76
C SER A 205 -5.68 11.61 3.13
N THR A 206 -4.43 11.62 2.70
CA THR A 206 -3.51 12.75 2.90
C THR A 206 -3.89 14.00 2.08
N ILE A 207 -4.89 13.88 1.19
CA ILE A 207 -5.48 15.05 0.51
C ILE A 207 -5.99 16.09 1.52
N GLY A 208 -6.49 15.67 2.68
CA GLY A 208 -6.88 16.56 3.77
C GLY A 208 -5.73 17.43 4.32
N ARG A 209 -4.48 17.06 4.02
CA ARG A 209 -3.25 17.78 4.36
C ARG A 209 -2.58 18.42 3.13
N GLY A 210 -3.28 18.45 2.01
CA GLY A 210 -2.81 19.06 0.78
C GLY A 210 -1.87 18.19 -0.07
N PHE A 211 -1.80 16.87 0.18
CA PHE A 211 -1.08 15.94 -0.68
C PHE A 211 -2.05 15.39 -1.73
N VAL A 212 -1.92 15.84 -2.96
CA VAL A 212 -2.81 15.46 -4.06
C VAL A 212 -2.16 14.35 -4.89
N ALA A 213 -2.69 13.14 -4.81
CA ALA A 213 -2.10 11.96 -5.44
C ALA A 213 -1.82 12.12 -6.93
N ALA A 214 -2.78 12.68 -7.71
CA ALA A 214 -2.63 12.88 -9.15
C ALA A 214 -1.44 13.78 -9.51
N GLU A 215 -1.14 14.78 -8.67
CA GLU A 215 0.02 15.65 -8.85
C GLU A 215 1.32 14.89 -8.61
N TYR A 216 1.39 14.11 -7.52
CA TYR A 216 2.57 13.29 -7.21
C TYR A 216 2.83 12.23 -8.27
N PHE A 217 1.80 11.53 -8.74
CA PHE A 217 1.93 10.50 -9.78
C PHE A 217 2.46 11.08 -11.09
N THR A 218 2.03 12.29 -11.44
CA THR A 218 2.50 12.98 -12.65
C THR A 218 3.90 13.55 -12.48
N LYS A 219 4.20 14.11 -11.30
CA LYS A 219 5.50 14.71 -10.99
C LYS A 219 6.63 13.67 -10.90
N TYR A 220 6.32 12.45 -10.42
CA TYR A 220 7.30 11.39 -10.21
C TYR A 220 6.92 10.09 -10.96
N PRO A 221 6.99 10.09 -12.30
CA PRO A 221 6.57 8.95 -13.12
C PRO A 221 7.38 7.69 -12.79
N GLY A 222 6.69 6.54 -12.68
CA GLY A 222 7.32 5.25 -12.40
C GLY A 222 7.84 5.05 -10.97
N ARG A 223 7.65 6.02 -10.07
CA ARG A 223 8.11 5.93 -8.68
C ARG A 223 7.11 5.25 -7.75
N PHE A 224 5.85 5.09 -8.15
CA PHE A 224 4.81 4.49 -7.31
C PHE A 224 4.57 3.03 -7.67
N ILE A 225 4.39 2.17 -6.66
CA ILE A 225 4.06 0.77 -6.85
C ILE A 225 2.62 0.47 -6.46
N SER A 226 2.10 1.18 -5.47
CA SER A 226 0.74 0.97 -4.96
C SER A 226 0.13 2.25 -4.38
N MET A 227 -1.15 2.17 -4.03
CA MET A 227 -1.87 3.23 -3.34
C MET A 227 -2.96 2.68 -2.43
N HIS A 228 -3.19 3.33 -1.29
CA HIS A 228 -4.29 3.06 -0.37
C HIS A 228 -5.48 3.97 -0.69
N LEU A 229 -6.62 3.35 -0.96
CA LEU A 229 -7.83 4.05 -1.33
C LEU A 229 -8.68 4.36 -0.08
N GLN A 230 -8.80 5.62 0.17
CA GLN A 230 -9.62 6.21 1.23
C GLN A 230 -10.10 7.57 0.73
N ASP A 231 -11.39 7.78 0.60
CA ASP A 231 -11.88 9.09 0.19
C ASP A 231 -12.13 10.00 1.40
N VAL A 232 -12.11 11.30 1.16
CA VAL A 232 -12.29 12.34 2.18
C VAL A 232 -13.23 13.40 1.64
N ASP A 233 -14.31 13.66 2.35
CA ASP A 233 -15.13 14.85 2.09
C ASP A 233 -14.50 16.08 2.76
N LEU A 234 -13.84 16.90 1.97
CA LEU A 234 -13.14 18.11 2.44
C LEU A 234 -14.09 19.22 2.89
N ASN A 235 -15.39 19.13 2.57
CA ASN A 235 -16.40 20.10 2.95
C ASN A 235 -17.09 19.72 4.27
N ALA A 236 -16.98 18.45 4.68
CA ALA A 236 -17.54 18.00 5.94
C ALA A 236 -16.69 18.46 7.14
N THR A 237 -17.34 18.89 8.19
CA THR A 237 -16.68 19.24 9.45
C THR A 237 -16.47 17.97 10.28
N PRO A 238 -15.23 17.64 10.70
CA PRO A 238 -15.00 16.52 11.59
C PRO A 238 -15.80 16.63 12.88
N PRO A 239 -16.40 15.54 13.39
CA PRO A 239 -17.06 15.55 14.68
C PRO A 239 -16.04 15.93 15.78
N PRO A 240 -16.50 16.56 16.87
CA PRO A 240 -15.62 16.86 18.01
C PRO A 240 -14.99 15.56 18.52
N PRO A 241 -13.74 15.61 19.01
CA PRO A 241 -13.12 14.42 19.60
C PRO A 241 -13.98 13.92 20.77
N PRO A 242 -14.06 12.59 20.96
CA PRO A 242 -14.73 12.06 22.14
C PRO A 242 -14.08 12.61 23.40
N PRO A 243 -14.86 12.89 24.48
CA PRO A 243 -14.30 13.36 25.74
C PRO A 243 -13.24 12.38 26.24
N ALA A 244 -12.12 12.90 26.74
CA ALA A 244 -11.09 12.07 27.35
C ALA A 244 -11.70 11.29 28.51
N PRO A 245 -11.35 10.00 28.70
CA PRO A 245 -11.77 9.26 29.89
C PRO A 245 -11.38 10.02 31.15
N ALA A 246 -12.29 10.15 32.08
CA ALA A 246 -12.04 10.87 33.33
C ALA A 246 -10.84 10.23 34.05
N GLY A 247 -9.77 11.04 34.33
CA GLY A 247 -8.58 10.61 35.08
C GLY A 247 -7.37 10.19 34.24
N GLU A 248 -7.46 10.11 32.91
CA GLU A 248 -6.25 9.98 32.09
C GLU A 248 -5.81 11.35 31.56
N PRO A 249 -4.50 11.71 31.70
CA PRO A 249 -3.99 12.86 30.97
C PRO A 249 -4.32 12.64 29.49
N ALA A 250 -4.76 13.70 28.80
CA ALA A 250 -5.08 13.61 27.38
C ALA A 250 -3.95 12.82 26.70
N ARG A 251 -4.24 11.58 26.27
CA ARG A 251 -3.26 10.76 25.56
C ARG A 251 -2.85 11.56 24.37
N GLY A 252 -1.66 12.14 24.44
CA GLY A 252 -0.99 12.65 23.26
C GLY A 252 -1.04 11.49 22.30
N GLY A 253 -1.92 11.61 21.28
CA GLY A 253 -2.28 10.48 20.41
C GLY A 253 -1.02 9.83 19.92
N GLY A 254 -0.83 8.56 20.27
CA GLY A 254 0.28 7.77 19.78
C GLY A 254 0.29 7.85 18.25
N GLY A 255 1.42 8.28 17.66
CA GLY A 255 1.60 8.50 16.25
C GLY A 255 0.63 9.55 15.72
N GLY A 256 0.96 10.85 15.88
CA GLY A 256 0.12 11.97 15.47
C GLY A 256 -0.26 11.91 13.99
N ARG A 257 -1.36 11.24 13.70
CA ARG A 257 -2.16 11.57 12.53
C ARG A 257 -2.73 12.95 12.81
N GLY A 258 -1.96 14.01 12.52
CA GLY A 258 -2.51 15.35 12.48
C GLY A 258 -3.75 15.29 11.60
N ARG A 259 -4.94 15.45 12.20
CA ARG A 259 -6.20 15.34 11.45
C ARG A 259 -6.14 16.37 10.32
N GLY A 260 -6.04 15.88 9.09
CA GLY A 260 -6.24 16.72 7.91
C GLY A 260 -7.65 17.29 7.91
N ARG A 261 -7.92 18.25 7.04
CA ARG A 261 -9.25 18.80 6.80
C ARG A 261 -10.16 17.70 6.22
N GLY A 262 -11.43 17.68 6.63
CA GLY A 262 -12.47 16.80 6.09
C GLY A 262 -12.75 15.56 6.91
N VAL A 263 -13.67 14.75 6.43
CA VAL A 263 -14.15 13.50 7.04
C VAL A 263 -13.97 12.35 6.06
N GLY A 264 -13.40 11.24 6.55
CA GLY A 264 -13.24 10.02 5.76
C GLY A 264 -14.59 9.45 5.32
N THR A 265 -14.70 9.06 4.04
CA THR A 265 -15.89 8.46 3.46
C THR A 265 -15.51 7.34 2.48
N SER A 266 -16.49 6.60 1.95
CA SER A 266 -16.25 5.57 0.94
C SER A 266 -15.73 6.18 -0.37
N VAL A 267 -14.90 5.42 -1.08
CA VAL A 267 -14.34 5.81 -2.38
C VAL A 267 -15.47 6.22 -3.34
N GLY A 268 -15.34 7.40 -3.94
CA GLY A 268 -16.31 7.98 -4.86
C GLY A 268 -17.39 8.84 -4.21
N LYS A 269 -17.38 8.99 -2.88
CA LYS A 269 -18.33 9.87 -2.15
C LYS A 269 -17.69 11.10 -1.53
N GLY A 270 -16.37 11.25 -1.67
CA GLY A 270 -15.62 12.38 -1.15
C GLY A 270 -15.23 13.39 -2.21
N SER A 271 -14.11 14.05 -1.99
CA SER A 271 -13.61 15.15 -2.81
C SER A 271 -12.52 14.74 -3.81
N ILE A 272 -12.14 13.47 -3.86
CA ILE A 272 -11.09 12.98 -4.77
C ILE A 272 -11.68 12.74 -6.16
N ASP A 273 -11.07 13.33 -7.18
CA ASP A 273 -11.35 13.00 -8.59
C ASP A 273 -10.68 11.66 -8.93
N TRP A 274 -11.44 10.58 -8.82
CA TRP A 274 -10.94 9.22 -9.01
C TRP A 274 -10.58 8.91 -10.45
N VAL A 275 -11.26 9.49 -11.44
CA VAL A 275 -10.91 9.30 -12.86
C VAL A 275 -9.52 9.89 -13.12
N LYS A 276 -9.33 11.16 -12.78
CA LYS A 276 -8.05 11.85 -12.90
C LYS A 276 -6.94 11.15 -12.10
N THR A 277 -7.26 10.68 -10.88
CA THR A 277 -6.32 10.00 -10.00
C THR A 277 -5.83 8.68 -10.61
N PHE A 278 -6.73 7.83 -11.11
CA PHE A 278 -6.33 6.57 -11.75
C PHE A 278 -5.60 6.78 -13.08
N GLN A 279 -5.99 7.79 -13.88
CA GLN A 279 -5.24 8.15 -15.09
C GLN A 279 -3.80 8.55 -14.75
N ALA A 280 -3.60 9.39 -13.72
CA ALA A 280 -2.29 9.77 -13.25
C ALA A 280 -1.53 8.58 -12.62
N ALA A 281 -2.21 7.68 -11.91
CA ALA A 281 -1.62 6.49 -11.32
C ALA A 281 -0.97 5.56 -12.35
N LYS A 282 -1.50 5.50 -13.57
CA LYS A 282 -0.87 4.80 -14.70
C LYS A 282 0.49 5.39 -15.05
N VAL A 283 0.60 6.72 -15.06
CA VAL A 283 1.87 7.45 -15.28
C VAL A 283 2.81 7.23 -14.10
N GLY A 284 2.29 7.27 -12.86
CA GLY A 284 3.02 7.01 -11.63
C GLY A 284 3.63 5.62 -11.53
N GLY A 285 3.11 4.65 -12.32
CA GLY A 285 3.61 3.28 -12.36
C GLY A 285 2.94 2.34 -11.38
N VAL A 286 1.77 2.71 -10.85
CA VAL A 286 1.00 1.92 -9.86
C VAL A 286 0.65 0.54 -10.43
N LYS A 287 0.92 -0.52 -9.64
CA LYS A 287 0.66 -1.93 -9.94
C LYS A 287 -0.44 -2.53 -9.08
N ASN A 288 -0.71 -1.91 -7.93
CA ASN A 288 -1.70 -2.36 -6.97
C ASN A 288 -2.44 -1.17 -6.38
N TYR A 289 -3.67 -1.40 -5.95
CA TYR A 289 -4.38 -0.48 -5.09
C TYR A 289 -5.22 -1.25 -4.08
N PHE A 290 -5.34 -0.73 -2.86
CA PHE A 290 -6.00 -1.40 -1.76
C PHE A 290 -6.96 -0.43 -1.06
N VAL A 291 -8.21 -0.83 -0.90
CA VAL A 291 -9.15 -0.10 -0.03
C VAL A 291 -8.70 -0.30 1.41
N GLU A 292 -8.45 0.80 2.12
CA GLU A 292 -8.03 0.78 3.53
C GLU A 292 -9.11 1.46 4.40
N GLN A 293 -10.20 0.77 4.63
CA GLN A 293 -11.36 1.29 5.35
C GLN A 293 -12.00 0.20 6.23
N ASN A 294 -12.90 0.57 7.16
CA ASN A 294 -13.72 -0.41 7.85
C ASN A 294 -14.62 -1.19 6.86
N MET A 295 -15.21 -2.30 7.29
CA MET A 295 -15.92 -3.23 6.42
C MET A 295 -17.08 -2.57 5.64
N ASP A 296 -17.85 -1.69 6.28
CA ASP A 296 -19.01 -1.07 5.62
C ASP A 296 -18.57 -0.11 4.51
N LEU A 297 -17.59 0.75 4.79
CA LEU A 297 -17.00 1.62 3.77
C LEU A 297 -16.28 0.81 2.68
N THR A 298 -15.65 -0.32 3.04
CA THR A 298 -15.00 -1.19 2.06
C THR A 298 -16.00 -1.78 1.07
N LYS A 299 -17.18 -2.25 1.54
CA LYS A 299 -18.26 -2.75 0.67
C LYS A 299 -18.70 -1.70 -0.34
N GLU A 300 -18.96 -0.47 0.11
CA GLU A 300 -19.38 0.64 -0.74
C GLU A 300 -18.29 1.02 -1.75
N SER A 301 -17.03 1.11 -1.28
CA SER A 301 -15.87 1.46 -2.11
C SER A 301 -15.63 0.43 -3.20
N VAL A 302 -15.70 -0.87 -2.88
CA VAL A 302 -15.58 -1.96 -3.87
C VAL A 302 -16.71 -1.91 -4.89
N ALA A 303 -17.95 -1.63 -4.45
CA ALA A 303 -19.09 -1.48 -5.36
C ALA A 303 -18.85 -0.33 -6.36
N PHE A 304 -18.37 0.83 -5.90
CA PHE A 304 -18.02 1.96 -6.76
C PHE A 304 -16.90 1.60 -7.74
N LEU A 305 -15.80 1.00 -7.26
CA LEU A 305 -14.64 0.65 -8.09
C LEU A 305 -15.00 -0.31 -9.23
N LYS A 306 -15.95 -1.23 -9.03
CA LYS A 306 -16.47 -2.13 -10.08
C LYS A 306 -17.19 -1.39 -11.22
N THR A 307 -17.62 -0.16 -10.98
CA THR A 307 -18.36 0.66 -11.97
C THR A 307 -17.50 1.76 -12.56
N LEU A 308 -16.37 2.09 -11.93
CA LEU A 308 -15.49 3.19 -12.34
C LEU A 308 -14.79 2.87 -13.65
N LYS A 309 -15.06 3.71 -14.66
CA LYS A 309 -14.38 3.63 -15.99
C LYS A 309 -13.24 4.64 -16.02
N VAL A 310 -12.03 4.18 -16.36
CA VAL A 310 -10.81 5.00 -16.42
C VAL A 310 -10.13 4.81 -17.78
#